data_e9c95fd0920242f062d43cdad492dfc5
#
_entry.id   e9c95fd0920242f062d43cdad492dfc5
#
_cell.length_a   1.000
_cell.length_b   1.000
_cell.length_c   1.000
_cell.angle_alpha   90.00
_cell.angle_beta   90.00
_cell.angle_gamma   90.00
#
_symmetry.space_group_name_H-M   'P 1'
#
loop_
_entity.id
_entity.type
_entity.pdbx_description
1 polymer ?
#
loop_
_entity_poly.entity_id
_entity_poly.type
_entity_poly.pdbx_seq_one_letter_code
_entity_poly.pdbx_strand_id
1 'polypeptide(L)'
;MNFSTFTNKHINNWQDYLKSHPPKWRLLDADSSVMLVTSLIVGIGAGLGAVLFRRLIDWLHNFAYSDIAGFLSEWYPLHLILIPALGGAIVGPLVYYFAREAKGHGVPEVMEALELRGGKIRPRVVVIKSLASSVCIASGGSVGREGPIAQIGSALGSFVGQVLKLSEERVRTLVACGAAGGIAATFNAPIAGAVFALEVLLRRFGSVYFGAVVISAVTADVIAHYFEGDSRTFLTPEYTLQSPWELLLYTLMGFIAALAAVGFSRLLYFSEDIWNSIRIPEPVKPLLGGVLLGLLGIVSYQIDGFPRVFGVGYETIENTLFSQLTLQVTFGLLLLKLLATTLTLGSGGSGGIFAPSLFMGAMLGASFGQIAHSLFPEIVAPSGAYALVGMAAFFGGAAHAPITAILILFEMTGDYQIILPLMLSTVLSTIVSRNLSRDSIYTLKLKRRGVELSQDTQ
;
A
#
# COMPACT_ATOMS: atom_id res chain seq x y z
N MET A 1 -11.73 28.96 -65.06
CA MET A 1 -12.27 28.71 -63.73
C MET A 1 -11.18 29.00 -62.71
N ASN A 2 -11.36 30.07 -61.93
CA ASN A 2 -10.31 30.61 -61.03
C ASN A 2 -10.21 29.80 -59.73
N PHE A 3 -9.15 29.07 -59.54
CA PHE A 3 -8.85 28.28 -58.33
C PHE A 3 -8.60 29.13 -57.08
N SER A 4 -8.34 30.44 -57.24
CA SER A 4 -8.06 31.37 -56.14
C SER A 4 -9.30 31.83 -55.35
N THR A 5 -10.49 31.75 -55.92
CA THR A 5 -11.74 32.15 -55.26
C THR A 5 -12.37 31.07 -54.42
N PHE A 6 -12.01 29.79 -54.65
CA PHE A 6 -12.54 28.64 -53.90
C PHE A 6 -11.81 28.45 -52.57
N THR A 7 -10.50 28.74 -52.50
CA THR A 7 -9.67 28.60 -51.31
C THR A 7 -9.95 29.70 -50.27
N ASN A 8 -10.17 30.94 -50.68
CA ASN A 8 -10.41 32.04 -49.73
C ASN A 8 -11.78 31.95 -49.04
N LYS A 9 -12.80 31.41 -49.71
CA LYS A 9 -14.14 31.28 -49.11
C LYS A 9 -14.19 30.19 -48.03
N HIS A 10 -13.42 29.12 -48.19
CA HIS A 10 -13.32 28.06 -47.16
C HIS A 10 -12.45 28.47 -45.98
N ILE A 11 -11.37 29.21 -46.20
CA ILE A 11 -10.50 29.72 -45.13
C ILE A 11 -11.24 30.74 -44.27
N ASN A 12 -12.02 31.61 -44.84
CA ASN A 12 -12.81 32.60 -44.09
C ASN A 12 -13.93 31.92 -43.29
N ASN A 13 -14.60 30.89 -43.84
CA ASN A 13 -15.58 30.09 -43.10
C ASN A 13 -14.98 29.35 -41.88
N TRP A 14 -13.75 28.82 -42.00
CA TRP A 14 -13.04 28.21 -40.91
C TRP A 14 -12.61 29.22 -39.84
N GLN A 15 -12.19 30.41 -40.26
CA GLN A 15 -11.84 31.49 -39.32
C GLN A 15 -13.06 32.01 -38.56
N ASP A 16 -14.22 32.15 -39.25
CA ASP A 16 -15.48 32.58 -38.61
C ASP A 16 -16.07 31.44 -37.74
N TYR A 17 -15.92 30.18 -38.12
CA TYR A 17 -16.27 29.03 -37.28
C TYR A 17 -15.40 28.95 -36.02
N LEU A 18 -14.10 29.20 -36.13
CA LEU A 18 -13.17 29.24 -34.99
C LEU A 18 -13.36 30.46 -34.08
N LYS A 19 -13.88 31.57 -34.63
CA LYS A 19 -14.25 32.77 -33.84
C LYS A 19 -15.58 32.57 -33.11
N SER A 20 -16.54 31.91 -33.73
CA SER A 20 -17.86 31.61 -33.11
C SER A 20 -17.80 30.37 -32.18
N HIS A 21 -16.83 29.48 -32.37
CA HIS A 21 -16.58 28.31 -31.55
C HIS A 21 -15.10 28.28 -31.15
N PRO A 22 -14.68 29.17 -30.22
CA PRO A 22 -13.30 29.14 -29.76
C PRO A 22 -12.98 27.75 -29.23
N PRO A 23 -11.89 27.16 -29.70
CA PRO A 23 -11.53 25.79 -29.28
C PRO A 23 -11.40 25.78 -27.75
N LYS A 24 -12.12 24.89 -27.10
CA LYS A 24 -12.21 24.75 -25.62
C LYS A 24 -10.84 24.61 -24.93
N TRP A 25 -9.77 24.25 -25.66
CA TRP A 25 -8.41 24.24 -25.12
C TRP A 25 -7.81 25.64 -24.83
N ARG A 26 -8.44 26.74 -25.29
CA ARG A 26 -8.05 28.10 -24.90
C ARG A 26 -8.51 28.50 -23.48
N LEU A 27 -9.28 27.66 -22.86
CA LEU A 27 -9.80 27.82 -21.51
C LEU A 27 -9.28 26.73 -20.59
N LEU A 28 -7.96 26.66 -20.41
CA LEU A 28 -7.48 26.29 -19.09
C LEU A 28 -7.92 27.46 -18.21
N ASP A 29 -9.09 27.34 -17.59
CA ASP A 29 -9.52 28.28 -16.55
C ASP A 29 -8.35 28.44 -15.59
N ALA A 30 -8.14 29.65 -15.08
CA ALA A 30 -7.08 29.91 -14.10
C ALA A 30 -7.11 28.88 -12.96
N ASP A 31 -8.29 28.38 -12.67
CA ASP A 31 -8.58 27.32 -11.71
C ASP A 31 -7.97 25.96 -12.07
N SER A 32 -8.09 25.52 -13.32
CA SER A 32 -7.49 24.28 -13.80
C SER A 32 -5.97 24.36 -13.82
N SER A 33 -5.42 25.52 -14.21
CA SER A 33 -3.96 25.74 -14.21
C SER A 33 -3.36 25.70 -12.81
N VAL A 34 -4.04 26.27 -11.81
CA VAL A 34 -3.60 26.19 -10.41
C VAL A 34 -3.57 24.75 -9.92
N MET A 35 -4.59 23.94 -10.23
CA MET A 35 -4.62 22.53 -9.84
C MET A 35 -3.52 21.71 -10.51
N LEU A 36 -3.21 21.96 -11.79
CA LEU A 36 -2.13 21.27 -12.50
C LEU A 36 -0.75 21.59 -11.88
N VAL A 37 -0.47 22.87 -11.63
CA VAL A 37 0.81 23.28 -11.03
C VAL A 37 0.94 22.77 -9.60
N THR A 38 -0.12 22.85 -8.80
CA THR A 38 -0.08 22.37 -7.41
C THR A 38 0.03 20.85 -7.33
N SER A 39 -0.60 20.09 -8.23
CA SER A 39 -0.44 18.63 -8.29
C SER A 39 0.98 18.21 -8.70
N LEU A 40 1.62 18.96 -9.61
CA LEU A 40 3.03 18.75 -9.95
C LEU A 40 3.94 18.97 -8.72
N ILE A 41 3.75 20.08 -8.00
CA ILE A 41 4.51 20.40 -6.78
C ILE A 41 4.32 19.29 -5.72
N VAL A 42 3.08 18.84 -5.52
CA VAL A 42 2.77 17.76 -4.58
C VAL A 42 3.41 16.45 -5.04
N GLY A 43 3.39 16.15 -6.35
CA GLY A 43 4.05 14.97 -6.92
C GLY A 43 5.55 14.98 -6.68
N ILE A 44 6.22 16.11 -6.92
CA ILE A 44 7.66 16.28 -6.62
C ILE A 44 7.92 16.04 -5.12
N GLY A 45 7.14 16.68 -4.25
CA GLY A 45 7.28 16.51 -2.80
C GLY A 45 7.02 15.08 -2.32
N ALA A 46 6.02 14.40 -2.88
CA ALA A 46 5.70 13.01 -2.55
C ALA A 46 6.79 12.03 -3.03
N GLY A 47 7.31 12.23 -4.25
CA GLY A 47 8.41 11.43 -4.80
C GLY A 47 9.69 11.57 -3.99
N LEU A 48 10.13 12.80 -3.71
CA LEU A 48 11.28 13.05 -2.83
C LEU A 48 11.04 12.50 -1.42
N GLY A 49 9.84 12.66 -0.87
CA GLY A 49 9.45 12.11 0.41
C GLY A 49 9.56 10.58 0.45
N ALA A 50 9.16 9.89 -0.63
CA ALA A 50 9.28 8.44 -0.74
C ALA A 50 10.73 7.97 -0.78
N VAL A 51 11.57 8.63 -1.58
CA VAL A 51 13.02 8.34 -1.66
C VAL A 51 13.70 8.55 -0.30
N LEU A 52 13.45 9.70 0.34
CA LEU A 52 14.02 9.99 1.66
C LEU A 52 13.55 9.00 2.73
N PHE A 53 12.26 8.64 2.71
CA PHE A 53 11.69 7.67 3.65
C PHE A 53 12.29 6.27 3.47
N ARG A 54 12.47 5.82 2.22
CA ARG A 54 13.14 4.54 1.91
C ARG A 54 14.57 4.54 2.44
N ARG A 55 15.37 5.56 2.08
CA ARG A 55 16.77 5.68 2.54
C ARG A 55 16.89 5.75 4.05
N LEU A 56 15.94 6.40 4.72
CA LEU A 56 15.91 6.45 6.19
C LEU A 56 15.65 5.06 6.79
N ILE A 57 14.73 4.28 6.21
CA ILE A 57 14.48 2.89 6.64
C ILE A 57 15.74 2.05 6.46
N ASP A 58 16.38 2.11 5.28
CA ASP A 58 17.56 1.32 4.96
C ASP A 58 18.75 1.69 5.85
N TRP A 59 18.96 2.98 6.09
CA TRP A 59 20.00 3.45 7.00
C TRP A 59 19.79 2.98 8.44
N LEU A 60 18.57 3.12 8.95
CA LEU A 60 18.22 2.64 10.30
C LEU A 60 18.29 1.11 10.40
N HIS A 61 17.90 0.39 9.36
CA HIS A 61 17.99 -1.06 9.30
C HIS A 61 19.45 -1.53 9.35
N ASN A 62 20.32 -0.94 8.54
CA ASN A 62 21.75 -1.25 8.55
C ASN A 62 22.36 -0.92 9.92
N PHE A 63 22.05 0.22 10.51
CA PHE A 63 22.48 0.56 11.86
C PHE A 63 22.01 -0.46 12.90
N ALA A 64 20.76 -0.91 12.83
CA ALA A 64 20.22 -1.88 13.78
C ALA A 64 20.80 -3.29 13.62
N TYR A 65 20.88 -3.80 12.38
CA TYR A 65 21.24 -5.20 12.11
C TYR A 65 22.68 -5.43 11.64
N SER A 66 23.45 -4.38 11.30
CA SER A 66 24.89 -4.49 11.07
C SER A 66 25.68 -4.02 12.29
N ASP A 67 25.41 -2.82 12.80
CA ASP A 67 26.22 -2.24 13.88
C ASP A 67 25.80 -2.79 15.26
N ILE A 68 24.50 -2.65 15.63
CA ILE A 68 24.03 -3.10 16.95
C ILE A 68 24.03 -4.62 17.05
N ALA A 69 23.53 -5.35 16.02
CA ALA A 69 23.54 -6.80 16.04
C ALA A 69 24.97 -7.36 16.00
N GLY A 70 25.92 -6.70 15.30
CA GLY A 70 27.32 -7.04 15.32
C GLY A 70 27.93 -6.95 16.72
N PHE A 71 27.61 -5.89 17.47
CA PHE A 71 28.03 -5.74 18.87
C PHE A 71 27.39 -6.80 19.79
N LEU A 72 26.17 -7.25 19.47
CA LEU A 72 25.44 -8.29 20.21
C LEU A 72 25.64 -9.70 19.65
N SER A 73 26.61 -9.91 18.76
CA SER A 73 26.85 -11.19 18.08
C SER A 73 27.12 -12.36 19.05
N GLU A 74 27.77 -12.08 20.18
CA GLU A 74 28.00 -13.08 21.24
C GLU A 74 26.70 -13.50 21.95
N TRP A 75 25.61 -12.73 21.83
CA TRP A 75 24.32 -12.93 22.48
C TRP A 75 23.26 -13.47 21.51
N TYR A 76 23.69 -14.19 20.48
CA TYR A 76 22.78 -14.83 19.54
C TYR A 76 21.94 -15.92 20.25
N PRO A 77 20.59 -15.96 20.08
CA PRO A 77 19.71 -15.17 19.21
C PRO A 77 19.03 -13.96 19.90
N LEU A 78 19.56 -13.47 21.02
CA LEU A 78 18.91 -12.44 21.85
C LEU A 78 18.72 -11.08 21.12
N HIS A 79 19.60 -10.76 20.17
CA HIS A 79 19.49 -9.55 19.35
C HIS A 79 18.18 -9.49 18.54
N LEU A 80 17.63 -10.66 18.15
CA LEU A 80 16.32 -10.74 17.48
C LEU A 80 15.16 -10.29 18.37
N ILE A 81 15.34 -10.29 19.69
CA ILE A 81 14.35 -9.77 20.66
C ILE A 81 14.66 -8.31 20.98
N LEU A 82 15.94 -7.99 21.25
CA LEU A 82 16.33 -6.68 21.75
C LEU A 82 16.11 -5.56 20.73
N ILE A 83 16.41 -5.81 19.44
CA ILE A 83 16.29 -4.79 18.40
C ILE A 83 14.82 -4.37 18.20
N PRO A 84 13.83 -5.29 18.01
CA PRO A 84 12.42 -4.90 17.94
C PRO A 84 11.89 -4.27 19.23
N ALA A 85 12.37 -4.73 20.39
CA ALA A 85 11.99 -4.14 21.69
C ALA A 85 12.46 -2.69 21.82
N LEU A 86 13.73 -2.40 21.45
CA LEU A 86 14.29 -1.05 21.42
C LEU A 86 13.55 -0.15 20.42
N GLY A 87 13.26 -0.67 19.22
CA GLY A 87 12.42 0.02 18.25
C GLY A 87 11.06 0.41 18.83
N GLY A 88 10.39 -0.53 19.47
CA GLY A 88 9.12 -0.28 20.17
C GLY A 88 9.24 0.76 21.31
N ALA A 89 10.35 0.72 22.06
CA ALA A 89 10.64 1.68 23.11
C ALA A 89 10.80 3.12 22.60
N ILE A 90 11.26 3.29 21.35
CA ILE A 90 11.39 4.60 20.71
C ILE A 90 10.05 5.02 20.07
N VAL A 91 9.39 4.11 19.34
CA VAL A 91 8.14 4.41 18.61
C VAL A 91 7.01 4.79 19.56
N GLY A 92 6.87 4.09 20.69
CA GLY A 92 5.79 4.33 21.64
C GLY A 92 5.72 5.78 22.14
N PRO A 93 6.79 6.30 22.79
CA PRO A 93 6.84 7.70 23.23
C PRO A 93 6.74 8.69 22.05
N LEU A 94 7.42 8.42 20.92
CA LEU A 94 7.40 9.30 19.77
C LEU A 94 5.98 9.54 19.26
N VAL A 95 5.19 8.48 19.09
CA VAL A 95 3.80 8.56 18.64
C VAL A 95 2.91 9.20 19.71
N TYR A 96 3.05 8.78 20.98
CA TYR A 96 2.17 9.22 22.05
C TYR A 96 2.28 10.70 22.36
N TYR A 97 3.49 11.24 22.47
CA TYR A 97 3.72 12.63 22.87
C TYR A 97 3.67 13.62 21.70
N PHE A 98 4.07 13.22 20.49
CA PHE A 98 4.24 14.17 19.38
C PHE A 98 3.11 14.12 18.34
N ALA A 99 2.62 12.94 17.94
CA ALA A 99 1.53 12.83 16.98
C ALA A 99 0.79 11.49 17.08
N ARG A 100 -0.31 11.46 17.80
CA ARG A 100 -1.14 10.23 17.92
C ARG A 100 -1.68 9.72 16.58
N GLU A 101 -1.79 10.60 15.58
CA GLU A 101 -2.19 10.24 14.22
C GLU A 101 -1.13 9.41 13.47
N ALA A 102 0.10 9.33 13.99
CA ALA A 102 1.12 8.46 13.45
C ALA A 102 0.99 7.00 13.92
N LYS A 103 0.10 6.70 14.90
CA LYS A 103 -0.21 5.34 15.36
C LYS A 103 -0.93 4.55 14.27
N GLY A 104 -0.54 3.28 14.08
CA GLY A 104 -1.23 2.36 13.18
C GLY A 104 -0.87 2.55 11.71
N HIS A 105 -1.79 2.17 10.81
CA HIS A 105 -1.45 1.96 9.40
C HIS A 105 -1.62 3.18 8.46
N GLY A 106 -2.09 4.33 8.94
CA GLY A 106 -2.00 5.61 8.24
C GLY A 106 -3.14 5.94 7.28
N VAL A 107 -3.61 5.00 6.49
CA VAL A 107 -4.68 5.22 5.49
C VAL A 107 -6.00 5.69 6.12
N PRO A 108 -6.51 5.10 7.21
CA PRO A 108 -7.73 5.59 7.86
C PRO A 108 -7.62 7.02 8.38
N GLU A 109 -6.43 7.44 8.83
CA GLU A 109 -6.19 8.81 9.27
C GLU A 109 -6.34 9.82 8.12
N VAL A 110 -5.91 9.42 6.91
CA VAL A 110 -6.13 10.22 5.69
C VAL A 110 -7.61 10.25 5.32
N MET A 111 -8.29 9.10 5.36
CA MET A 111 -9.73 9.01 5.09
C MET A 111 -10.55 9.85 6.07
N GLU A 112 -10.23 9.80 7.38
CA GLU A 112 -10.86 10.62 8.40
C GLU A 112 -10.66 12.11 8.15
N ALA A 113 -9.44 12.53 7.74
CA ALA A 113 -9.16 13.92 7.43
C ALA A 113 -9.93 14.39 6.18
N LEU A 114 -10.07 13.54 5.16
CA LEU A 114 -10.87 13.82 3.97
C LEU A 114 -12.35 13.96 4.30
N GLU A 115 -12.91 13.09 5.14
CA GLU A 115 -14.33 13.07 5.46
C GLU A 115 -14.72 14.19 6.43
N LEU A 116 -14.00 14.32 7.56
CA LEU A 116 -14.41 15.18 8.67
C LEU A 116 -13.74 16.55 8.70
N ARG A 117 -12.56 16.70 8.06
CA ARG A 117 -11.72 17.90 8.21
C ARG A 117 -11.45 18.63 6.90
N GLY A 118 -12.20 18.33 5.83
CA GLY A 118 -11.98 18.96 4.51
C GLY A 118 -10.56 18.72 3.96
N GLY A 119 -9.92 17.58 4.30
CA GLY A 119 -8.56 17.26 3.90
C GLY A 119 -7.45 17.95 4.71
N LYS A 120 -7.76 18.63 5.81
CA LYS A 120 -6.76 19.32 6.64
C LYS A 120 -6.01 18.35 7.54
N ILE A 121 -4.73 18.13 7.26
CA ILE A 121 -3.79 17.30 8.02
C ILE A 121 -2.71 18.21 8.62
N ARG A 122 -2.33 17.95 9.88
CA ARG A 122 -1.30 18.75 10.56
C ARG A 122 0.08 18.45 9.96
N PRO A 123 0.88 19.48 9.57
CA PRO A 123 2.18 19.27 8.91
C PRO A 123 3.17 18.42 9.73
N ARG A 124 3.11 18.48 11.06
CA ARG A 124 3.97 17.67 11.94
C ARG A 124 3.82 16.15 11.71
N VAL A 125 2.68 15.71 11.15
CA VAL A 125 2.45 14.30 10.84
C VAL A 125 3.46 13.80 9.82
N VAL A 126 3.90 14.62 8.86
CA VAL A 126 4.93 14.25 7.88
C VAL A 126 6.19 13.74 8.59
N VAL A 127 6.72 14.53 9.53
CA VAL A 127 7.96 14.22 10.24
C VAL A 127 7.78 13.05 11.20
N ILE A 128 6.76 13.12 12.06
CA ILE A 128 6.56 12.09 13.09
C ILE A 128 6.20 10.73 12.49
N LYS A 129 5.38 10.70 11.44
CA LYS A 129 5.05 9.45 10.74
C LYS A 129 6.28 8.85 10.07
N SER A 130 7.08 9.69 9.40
CA SER A 130 8.33 9.22 8.78
C SER A 130 9.27 8.60 9.82
N LEU A 131 9.54 9.28 10.92
CA LEU A 131 10.43 8.77 11.97
C LEU A 131 9.87 7.53 12.65
N ALA A 132 8.61 7.57 13.10
CA ALA A 132 8.00 6.45 13.82
C ALA A 132 7.91 5.18 12.96
N SER A 133 7.51 5.32 11.69
CA SER A 133 7.41 4.17 10.79
C SER A 133 8.78 3.66 10.35
N SER A 134 9.75 4.54 10.09
CA SER A 134 11.12 4.11 9.75
C SER A 134 11.76 3.33 10.90
N VAL A 135 11.67 3.82 12.13
CA VAL A 135 12.19 3.10 13.31
C VAL A 135 11.45 1.77 13.49
N CYS A 136 10.12 1.77 13.37
CA CYS A 136 9.32 0.55 13.51
C CYS A 136 9.71 -0.52 12.49
N ILE A 137 9.77 -0.15 11.20
CA ILE A 137 10.11 -1.09 10.11
C ILE A 137 11.56 -1.55 10.23
N ALA A 138 12.48 -0.61 10.40
CA ALA A 138 13.91 -0.87 10.46
C ALA A 138 14.32 -1.76 11.63
N SER A 139 13.63 -1.67 12.78
CA SER A 139 13.87 -2.53 13.94
C SER A 139 13.20 -3.92 13.85
N GLY A 140 12.58 -4.26 12.73
CA GLY A 140 11.94 -5.55 12.51
C GLY A 140 10.43 -5.57 12.64
N GLY A 141 9.78 -4.42 12.92
CA GLY A 141 8.31 -4.33 12.95
C GLY A 141 7.68 -4.91 11.69
N SER A 142 6.77 -5.87 11.85
CA SER A 142 6.14 -6.62 10.76
C SER A 142 5.04 -5.79 10.08
N VAL A 143 5.44 -4.75 9.36
CA VAL A 143 4.55 -3.77 8.73
C VAL A 143 5.15 -3.25 7.43
N GLY A 144 4.29 -2.66 6.58
CA GLY A 144 4.70 -2.08 5.31
C GLY A 144 5.00 -0.58 5.39
N ARG A 145 5.67 -0.07 4.36
CA ARG A 145 6.02 1.35 4.18
C ARG A 145 4.94 2.15 3.46
N GLU A 146 3.97 1.49 2.83
CA GLU A 146 3.01 2.08 1.89
C GLU A 146 1.96 2.95 2.59
N GLY A 147 1.40 2.46 3.70
CA GLY A 147 0.48 3.25 4.52
C GLY A 147 1.10 4.55 5.04
N PRO A 148 2.29 4.47 5.66
CA PRO A 148 3.05 5.65 6.04
C PRO A 148 3.30 6.63 4.91
N ILE A 149 3.77 6.17 3.74
CA ILE A 149 4.08 7.08 2.64
C ILE A 149 2.83 7.71 2.04
N ALA A 150 1.72 6.99 1.96
CA ALA A 150 0.43 7.56 1.57
C ALA A 150 0.01 8.68 2.53
N GLN A 151 0.20 8.50 3.84
CA GLN A 151 -0.11 9.51 4.85
C GLN A 151 0.86 10.69 4.79
N ILE A 152 2.16 10.46 4.58
CA ILE A 152 3.18 11.50 4.41
C ILE A 152 2.87 12.35 3.17
N GLY A 153 2.66 11.72 2.02
CA GLY A 153 2.29 12.40 0.78
C GLY A 153 0.98 13.18 0.91
N SER A 154 -0.04 12.58 1.52
CA SER A 154 -1.31 13.25 1.81
C SER A 154 -1.14 14.49 2.69
N ALA A 155 -0.30 14.40 3.72
CA ALA A 155 -0.03 15.53 4.60
C ALA A 155 0.75 16.65 3.88
N LEU A 156 1.65 16.32 2.95
CA LEU A 156 2.31 17.28 2.06
C LEU A 156 1.30 17.97 1.13
N GLY A 157 0.40 17.21 0.49
CA GLY A 157 -0.67 17.76 -0.35
C GLY A 157 -1.59 18.69 0.44
N SER A 158 -1.97 18.27 1.66
CA SER A 158 -2.75 19.11 2.58
C SER A 158 -2.00 20.37 2.97
N PHE A 159 -0.70 20.30 3.23
CA PHE A 159 0.12 21.47 3.58
C PHE A 159 0.16 22.49 2.44
N VAL A 160 0.42 22.05 1.20
CA VAL A 160 0.39 22.91 0.02
C VAL A 160 -0.96 23.63 -0.12
N GLY A 161 -2.06 22.86 -0.02
CA GLY A 161 -3.42 23.43 -0.10
C GLY A 161 -3.73 24.44 1.00
N GLN A 162 -3.28 24.20 2.23
CA GLN A 162 -3.48 25.10 3.37
C GLN A 162 -2.65 26.39 3.23
N VAL A 163 -1.38 26.30 2.81
CA VAL A 163 -0.51 27.46 2.61
C VAL A 163 -1.05 28.38 1.50
N LEU A 164 -1.55 27.78 0.42
CA LEU A 164 -2.16 28.52 -0.70
C LEU A 164 -3.61 28.94 -0.43
N LYS A 165 -4.17 28.59 0.74
CA LYS A 165 -5.55 28.91 1.16
C LYS A 165 -6.60 28.47 0.12
N LEU A 166 -6.41 27.29 -0.45
CA LEU A 166 -7.32 26.72 -1.44
C LEU A 166 -8.64 26.28 -0.80
N SER A 167 -9.68 26.14 -1.63
CA SER A 167 -10.98 25.60 -1.18
C SER A 167 -10.83 24.17 -0.64
N GLU A 168 -11.75 23.74 0.22
CA GLU A 168 -11.71 22.39 0.82
C GLU A 168 -11.69 21.29 -0.23
N GLU A 169 -12.44 21.43 -1.31
CA GLU A 169 -12.48 20.49 -2.42
C GLU A 169 -11.10 20.33 -3.07
N ARG A 170 -10.39 21.44 -3.30
CA ARG A 170 -9.02 21.41 -3.84
C ARG A 170 -8.02 20.83 -2.84
N VAL A 171 -8.15 21.15 -1.57
CA VAL A 171 -7.32 20.54 -0.51
C VAL A 171 -7.52 19.02 -0.49
N ARG A 172 -8.76 18.51 -0.55
CA ARG A 172 -9.06 17.10 -0.65
C ARG A 172 -8.41 16.45 -1.88
N THR A 173 -8.46 17.15 -3.03
CA THR A 173 -7.79 16.68 -4.26
C THR A 173 -6.27 16.60 -4.09
N LEU A 174 -5.63 17.61 -3.50
CA LEU A 174 -4.18 17.62 -3.26
C LEU A 174 -3.76 16.56 -2.24
N VAL A 175 -4.59 16.26 -1.24
CA VAL A 175 -4.39 15.13 -0.32
C VAL A 175 -4.35 13.81 -1.10
N ALA A 176 -5.29 13.60 -2.01
CA ALA A 176 -5.32 12.42 -2.89
C ALA A 176 -4.11 12.39 -3.84
N CYS A 177 -3.70 13.53 -4.40
CA CYS A 177 -2.49 13.67 -5.21
C CYS A 177 -1.24 13.23 -4.44
N GLY A 178 -1.11 13.66 -3.19
CA GLY A 178 0.03 13.29 -2.35
C GLY A 178 0.07 11.80 -2.02
N ALA A 179 -1.08 11.20 -1.72
CA ALA A 179 -1.16 9.76 -1.51
C ALA A 179 -0.82 8.97 -2.77
N ALA A 180 -1.40 9.35 -3.92
CA ALA A 180 -1.13 8.74 -5.21
C ALA A 180 0.36 8.79 -5.57
N GLY A 181 0.98 9.97 -5.42
CA GLY A 181 2.41 10.14 -5.65
C GLY A 181 3.27 9.31 -4.71
N GLY A 182 2.92 9.24 -3.41
CA GLY A 182 3.63 8.42 -2.44
C GLY A 182 3.58 6.92 -2.77
N ILE A 183 2.42 6.39 -3.16
CA ILE A 183 2.24 4.99 -3.58
C ILE A 183 2.96 4.74 -4.89
N ALA A 184 2.79 5.60 -5.91
CA ALA A 184 3.46 5.50 -7.21
C ALA A 184 4.98 5.38 -7.04
N ALA A 185 5.59 6.32 -6.34
CA ALA A 185 7.04 6.35 -6.09
C ALA A 185 7.57 5.17 -5.28
N THR A 186 6.71 4.56 -4.45
CA THR A 186 7.12 3.42 -3.60
C THR A 186 7.17 2.11 -4.39
N PHE A 187 6.25 1.93 -5.32
CA PHE A 187 6.05 0.68 -6.05
C PHE A 187 6.49 0.70 -7.51
N ASN A 188 6.91 1.87 -8.02
CA ASN A 188 7.07 2.07 -9.44
C ASN A 188 5.77 1.74 -10.21
N ALA A 189 4.65 2.31 -9.70
CA ALA A 189 3.29 1.94 -10.12
C ALA A 189 2.38 3.18 -10.17
N PRO A 190 2.55 4.08 -11.15
CA PRO A 190 1.83 5.35 -11.21
C PRO A 190 0.32 5.18 -11.47
N ILE A 191 -0.09 4.20 -12.28
CA ILE A 191 -1.50 3.94 -12.55
C ILE A 191 -2.19 3.43 -11.27
N ALA A 192 -1.58 2.45 -10.62
CA ALA A 192 -2.13 1.89 -9.39
C ALA A 192 -2.13 2.91 -8.25
N GLY A 193 -1.11 3.75 -8.12
CA GLY A 193 -1.08 4.85 -7.16
C GLY A 193 -2.23 5.83 -7.35
N ALA A 194 -2.51 6.22 -8.60
CA ALA A 194 -3.64 7.07 -8.93
C ALA A 194 -4.98 6.39 -8.62
N VAL A 195 -5.14 5.13 -9.00
CA VAL A 195 -6.37 4.36 -8.75
C VAL A 195 -6.58 4.12 -7.26
N PHE A 196 -5.52 3.83 -6.47
CA PHE A 196 -5.60 3.73 -5.02
C PHE A 196 -6.19 4.98 -4.38
N ALA A 197 -5.72 6.16 -4.80
CA ALA A 197 -6.23 7.42 -4.28
C ALA A 197 -7.72 7.63 -4.61
N LEU A 198 -8.16 7.20 -5.79
CA LEU A 198 -9.55 7.33 -6.23
C LEU A 198 -10.46 6.26 -5.62
N GLU A 199 -10.03 4.98 -5.62
CA GLU A 199 -10.84 3.85 -5.16
C GLU A 199 -10.90 3.77 -3.63
N VAL A 200 -9.77 3.98 -2.93
CA VAL A 200 -9.67 3.80 -1.48
C VAL A 200 -9.90 5.10 -0.72
N LEU A 201 -9.26 6.21 -1.13
CA LEU A 201 -9.30 7.44 -0.34
C LEU A 201 -10.49 8.32 -0.70
N LEU A 202 -10.65 8.68 -1.99
CA LEU A 202 -11.74 9.54 -2.43
C LEU A 202 -13.06 8.78 -2.59
N ARG A 203 -13.00 7.48 -2.89
CA ARG A 203 -14.14 6.59 -3.16
C ARG A 203 -15.03 7.10 -4.30
N ARG A 204 -14.44 7.88 -5.22
CA ARG A 204 -15.09 8.52 -6.37
C ARG A 204 -14.16 8.53 -7.57
N PHE A 205 -14.67 8.10 -8.71
CA PHE A 205 -13.97 8.16 -10.00
C PHE A 205 -14.45 9.38 -10.81
N GLY A 206 -14.28 10.59 -10.26
CA GLY A 206 -14.69 11.83 -10.94
C GLY A 206 -13.63 12.37 -11.89
N SER A 207 -14.05 12.82 -13.09
CA SER A 207 -13.14 13.36 -14.13
C SER A 207 -12.36 14.60 -13.68
N VAL A 208 -12.94 15.41 -12.79
CA VAL A 208 -12.33 16.66 -12.29
C VAL A 208 -11.06 16.40 -11.49
N TYR A 209 -11.02 15.31 -10.74
CA TYR A 209 -9.89 14.95 -9.86
C TYR A 209 -8.85 14.07 -10.54
N PHE A 210 -9.26 13.29 -11.53
CA PHE A 210 -8.45 12.26 -12.17
C PHE A 210 -7.14 12.81 -12.74
N GLY A 211 -7.22 13.89 -13.53
CA GLY A 211 -6.03 14.48 -14.18
C GLY A 211 -4.97 14.95 -13.19
N ALA A 212 -5.38 15.63 -12.12
CA ALA A 212 -4.46 16.13 -11.08
C ALA A 212 -3.77 14.98 -10.33
N VAL A 213 -4.53 13.93 -10.00
CA VAL A 213 -4.02 12.75 -9.29
C VAL A 213 -3.02 11.98 -10.16
N VAL A 214 -3.33 11.79 -11.45
CA VAL A 214 -2.42 11.12 -12.40
C VAL A 214 -1.12 11.91 -12.59
N ILE A 215 -1.21 13.25 -12.78
CA ILE A 215 -0.02 14.10 -12.91
C ILE A 215 0.87 13.97 -11.68
N SER A 216 0.30 14.01 -10.48
CA SER A 216 1.06 13.85 -9.25
C SER A 216 1.71 12.47 -9.15
N ALA A 217 0.97 11.39 -9.48
CA ALA A 217 1.48 10.03 -9.45
C ALA A 217 2.66 9.83 -10.41
N VAL A 218 2.50 10.25 -11.69
CA VAL A 218 3.55 10.15 -12.70
C VAL A 218 4.77 11.00 -12.32
N THR A 219 4.55 12.23 -11.82
CA THR A 219 5.65 13.10 -11.40
C THR A 219 6.46 12.49 -10.26
N ALA A 220 5.78 11.94 -9.26
CA ALA A 220 6.43 11.31 -8.12
C ALA A 220 7.21 10.06 -8.52
N ASP A 221 6.67 9.28 -9.44
CA ASP A 221 7.30 8.09 -10.00
C ASP A 221 8.57 8.42 -10.78
N VAL A 222 8.52 9.41 -11.67
CA VAL A 222 9.69 9.91 -12.40
C VAL A 222 10.80 10.37 -11.44
N ILE A 223 10.45 11.02 -10.34
CA ILE A 223 11.42 11.41 -9.32
C ILE A 223 12.04 10.18 -8.65
N ALA A 224 11.22 9.19 -8.29
CA ALA A 224 11.72 7.95 -7.69
C ALA A 224 12.65 7.20 -8.64
N HIS A 225 12.30 7.07 -9.91
CA HIS A 225 13.13 6.48 -10.96
C HIS A 225 14.50 7.16 -11.10
N TYR A 226 14.53 8.49 -11.04
CA TYR A 226 15.79 9.23 -11.14
C TYR A 226 16.79 8.88 -10.03
N PHE A 227 16.30 8.65 -8.80
CA PHE A 227 17.16 8.37 -7.65
C PHE A 227 17.43 6.89 -7.39
N GLU A 228 16.52 6.00 -7.79
CA GLU A 228 16.53 4.56 -7.45
C GLU A 228 16.65 3.64 -8.67
N GLY A 229 16.52 4.20 -9.86
CA GLY A 229 16.55 3.46 -11.12
C GLY A 229 15.17 2.91 -11.52
N ASP A 230 15.06 2.47 -12.77
CA ASP A 230 13.86 1.87 -13.34
C ASP A 230 13.91 0.34 -13.15
N SER A 231 13.64 -0.10 -11.94
CA SER A 231 13.53 -1.53 -11.64
C SER A 231 12.13 -1.88 -11.16
N ARG A 232 11.61 -3.01 -11.64
CA ARG A 232 10.36 -3.55 -11.12
C ARG A 232 10.51 -3.91 -9.65
N THR A 233 9.43 -3.77 -8.90
CA THR A 233 9.45 -4.08 -7.47
C THR A 233 9.67 -5.57 -7.21
N PHE A 234 9.12 -6.44 -8.06
CA PHE A 234 9.33 -7.88 -8.01
C PHE A 234 9.82 -8.41 -9.35
N LEU A 235 10.87 -9.20 -9.30
CA LEU A 235 11.24 -10.07 -10.41
C LEU A 235 10.35 -11.31 -10.34
N THR A 236 9.76 -11.68 -11.48
CA THR A 236 8.90 -12.86 -11.59
C THR A 236 9.34 -13.71 -12.77
N PRO A 237 9.29 -15.04 -12.64
CA PRO A 237 9.34 -15.90 -13.83
C PRO A 237 8.14 -15.61 -14.74
N GLU A 238 8.27 -15.92 -16.03
CA GLU A 238 7.13 -15.88 -16.94
C GLU A 238 6.15 -17.00 -16.60
N TYR A 239 4.92 -16.64 -16.22
CA TYR A 239 3.87 -17.61 -15.94
C TYR A 239 2.86 -17.66 -17.06
N THR A 240 2.55 -18.86 -17.52
CA THR A 240 1.49 -19.09 -18.51
C THR A 240 0.39 -19.97 -17.90
N LEU A 241 -0.84 -19.68 -18.26
CA LEU A 241 -1.97 -20.53 -17.91
C LEU A 241 -1.80 -21.90 -18.61
N GLN A 242 -1.64 -22.97 -17.83
CA GLN A 242 -1.38 -24.31 -18.38
C GLN A 242 -2.65 -24.93 -18.96
N SER A 243 -3.82 -24.63 -18.38
CA SER A 243 -5.10 -25.15 -18.82
C SER A 243 -6.25 -24.21 -18.47
N PRO A 244 -7.32 -24.12 -19.29
CA PRO A 244 -8.53 -23.38 -18.90
C PRO A 244 -9.16 -23.87 -17.58
N TRP A 245 -9.00 -25.13 -17.23
CA TRP A 245 -9.50 -25.73 -15.97
C TRP A 245 -8.79 -25.16 -14.73
N GLU A 246 -7.59 -24.65 -14.90
CA GLU A 246 -6.83 -23.98 -13.85
C GLU A 246 -7.55 -22.75 -13.30
N LEU A 247 -8.40 -22.08 -14.11
CA LEU A 247 -9.23 -20.97 -13.66
C LEU A 247 -10.21 -21.35 -12.53
N LEU A 248 -10.66 -22.60 -12.46
CA LEU A 248 -11.49 -23.07 -11.36
C LEU A 248 -10.68 -23.12 -10.05
N LEU A 249 -9.42 -23.53 -10.12
CA LEU A 249 -8.53 -23.52 -8.95
C LEU A 249 -8.23 -22.11 -8.49
N TYR A 250 -7.97 -21.18 -9.41
CA TYR A 250 -7.83 -19.75 -9.08
C TYR A 250 -9.11 -19.16 -8.46
N THR A 251 -10.28 -19.59 -8.92
CA THR A 251 -11.57 -19.20 -8.34
C THR A 251 -11.69 -19.70 -6.90
N LEU A 252 -11.36 -20.96 -6.65
CA LEU A 252 -11.35 -21.54 -5.29
C LEU A 252 -10.36 -20.82 -4.39
N MET A 253 -9.15 -20.53 -4.89
CA MET A 253 -8.13 -19.78 -4.16
C MET A 253 -8.64 -18.37 -3.82
N GLY A 254 -9.33 -17.68 -4.73
CA GLY A 254 -9.94 -16.38 -4.48
C GLY A 254 -10.95 -16.42 -3.33
N PHE A 255 -11.76 -17.48 -3.24
CA PHE A 255 -12.66 -17.69 -2.12
C PHE A 255 -11.91 -17.89 -0.78
N ILE A 256 -10.86 -18.71 -0.77
CA ILE A 256 -10.02 -18.96 0.43
C ILE A 256 -9.31 -17.65 0.84
N ALA A 257 -8.81 -16.89 -0.13
CA ALA A 257 -8.17 -15.60 0.12
C ALA A 257 -9.12 -14.59 0.77
N ALA A 258 -10.41 -14.58 0.38
CA ALA A 258 -11.43 -13.74 1.02
C ALA A 258 -11.62 -14.09 2.50
N LEU A 259 -11.73 -15.38 2.82
CA LEU A 259 -11.86 -15.85 4.21
C LEU A 259 -10.64 -15.44 5.05
N ALA A 260 -9.44 -15.63 4.50
CA ALA A 260 -8.20 -15.27 5.17
C ALA A 260 -8.06 -13.75 5.35
N ALA A 261 -8.44 -12.95 4.36
CA ALA A 261 -8.42 -11.48 4.41
C ALA A 261 -9.38 -10.91 5.48
N VAL A 262 -10.61 -11.45 5.55
CA VAL A 262 -11.57 -11.08 6.61
C VAL A 262 -11.06 -11.54 7.97
N GLY A 263 -10.49 -12.74 8.05
CA GLY A 263 -9.85 -13.26 9.26
C GLY A 263 -8.73 -12.35 9.76
N PHE A 264 -7.85 -11.91 8.86
CA PHE A 264 -6.78 -10.95 9.16
C PHE A 264 -7.33 -9.64 9.70
N SER A 265 -8.32 -9.06 9.02
CA SER A 265 -8.95 -7.81 9.45
C SER A 265 -9.54 -7.90 10.86
N ARG A 266 -10.25 -8.99 11.15
CA ARG A 266 -10.83 -9.24 12.48
C ARG A 266 -9.77 -9.45 13.55
N LEU A 267 -8.73 -10.23 13.24
CA LEU A 267 -7.65 -10.53 14.18
C LEU A 267 -6.83 -9.28 14.51
N LEU A 268 -6.58 -8.42 13.53
CA LEU A 268 -5.88 -7.15 13.73
C LEU A 268 -6.60 -6.28 14.78
N TYR A 269 -7.91 -6.08 14.61
CA TYR A 269 -8.66 -5.24 15.55
C TYR A 269 -8.94 -5.94 16.88
N PHE A 270 -9.06 -7.25 16.91
CA PHE A 270 -9.11 -8.03 18.15
C PHE A 270 -7.79 -7.90 18.95
N SER A 271 -6.65 -7.97 18.27
CA SER A 271 -5.35 -7.70 18.89
C SER A 271 -5.27 -6.28 19.46
N GLU A 272 -5.76 -5.28 18.73
CA GLU A 272 -5.82 -3.90 19.21
C GLU A 272 -6.69 -3.77 20.48
N ASP A 273 -7.82 -4.48 20.55
CA ASP A 273 -8.69 -4.49 21.73
C ASP A 273 -8.00 -5.11 22.94
N ILE A 274 -7.30 -6.23 22.75
CA ILE A 274 -6.50 -6.86 23.80
C ILE A 274 -5.48 -5.86 24.35
N TRP A 275 -4.69 -5.24 23.48
CA TRP A 275 -3.68 -4.27 23.89
C TRP A 275 -4.30 -3.04 24.59
N ASN A 276 -5.48 -2.59 24.15
CA ASN A 276 -6.17 -1.47 24.79
C ASN A 276 -6.71 -1.84 26.18
N SER A 277 -7.10 -3.10 26.41
CA SER A 277 -7.59 -3.58 27.72
C SER A 277 -6.49 -3.75 28.77
N ILE A 278 -5.24 -3.94 28.34
CA ILE A 278 -4.10 -4.09 29.25
C ILE A 278 -3.79 -2.76 29.96
N ARG A 279 -3.74 -2.76 31.28
CA ARG A 279 -3.48 -1.59 32.13
C ARG A 279 -1.98 -1.21 32.19
N ILE A 280 -1.35 -1.06 31.02
CA ILE A 280 0.04 -0.60 30.88
C ILE A 280 0.01 0.76 30.20
N PRO A 281 0.91 1.71 30.55
CA PRO A 281 0.99 3.00 29.87
C PRO A 281 1.15 2.83 28.36
N GLU A 282 0.37 3.57 27.56
CA GLU A 282 0.38 3.46 26.10
C GLU A 282 1.79 3.56 25.47
N PRO A 283 2.68 4.45 25.94
CA PRO A 283 4.04 4.53 25.36
C PRO A 283 4.90 3.27 25.52
N VAL A 284 4.57 2.40 26.49
CA VAL A 284 5.35 1.18 26.80
C VAL A 284 4.83 -0.02 26.01
N LYS A 285 3.59 0.00 25.54
CA LYS A 285 2.99 -1.14 24.83
C LYS A 285 3.78 -1.59 23.59
N PRO A 286 4.29 -0.67 22.72
CA PRO A 286 5.09 -1.09 21.57
C PRO A 286 6.43 -1.76 21.93
N LEU A 287 7.04 -1.45 23.09
CA LEU A 287 8.21 -2.17 23.58
C LEU A 287 7.88 -3.64 23.85
N LEU A 288 6.77 -3.89 24.56
CA LEU A 288 6.33 -5.26 24.82
C LEU A 288 5.91 -6.00 23.54
N GLY A 289 5.24 -5.29 22.63
CA GLY A 289 4.95 -5.80 21.29
C GLY A 289 6.22 -6.20 20.54
N GLY A 290 7.30 -5.41 20.66
CA GLY A 290 8.61 -5.70 20.08
C GLY A 290 9.27 -6.93 20.70
N VAL A 291 9.16 -7.14 22.00
CA VAL A 291 9.63 -8.37 22.67
C VAL A 291 8.92 -9.61 22.11
N LEU A 292 7.57 -9.57 22.04
CA LEU A 292 6.78 -10.67 21.50
C LEU A 292 7.06 -10.92 20.01
N LEU A 293 7.24 -9.85 19.25
CA LEU A 293 7.65 -9.93 17.85
C LEU A 293 9.01 -10.61 17.70
N GLY A 294 9.97 -10.26 18.57
CA GLY A 294 11.30 -10.88 18.58
C GLY A 294 11.24 -12.38 18.85
N LEU A 295 10.37 -12.81 19.76
CA LEU A 295 10.12 -14.25 19.99
C LEU A 295 9.57 -14.94 18.73
N LEU A 296 8.64 -14.32 18.00
CA LEU A 296 8.18 -14.84 16.71
C LEU A 296 9.30 -14.84 15.65
N GLY A 297 10.22 -13.88 15.71
CA GLY A 297 11.42 -13.83 14.87
C GLY A 297 12.33 -15.05 15.11
N ILE A 298 12.53 -15.45 16.37
CA ILE A 298 13.27 -16.66 16.72
C ILE A 298 12.57 -17.91 16.18
N VAL A 299 11.24 -18.02 16.33
CA VAL A 299 10.48 -19.14 15.76
C VAL A 299 10.62 -19.17 14.24
N SER A 300 10.51 -18.03 13.57
CA SER A 300 10.72 -17.95 12.11
C SER A 300 12.13 -18.41 11.71
N TYR A 301 13.15 -17.97 12.47
CA TYR A 301 14.54 -18.37 12.26
C TYR A 301 14.75 -19.89 12.39
N GLN A 302 14.08 -20.55 13.35
CA GLN A 302 14.17 -22.00 13.52
C GLN A 302 13.54 -22.79 12.35
N ILE A 303 12.59 -22.20 11.63
CA ILE A 303 11.92 -22.86 10.49
C ILE A 303 12.83 -22.88 9.25
N ASP A 304 13.53 -21.79 8.97
CA ASP A 304 14.20 -21.60 7.68
C ASP A 304 15.57 -20.87 7.77
N GLY A 305 16.09 -20.66 8.96
CA GLY A 305 17.38 -19.98 9.17
C GLY A 305 17.35 -18.47 9.00
N PHE A 306 16.16 -17.87 8.77
CA PHE A 306 15.98 -16.41 8.60
C PHE A 306 14.78 -15.89 9.39
N PRO A 307 14.86 -14.67 9.97
CA PRO A 307 13.73 -14.05 10.67
C PRO A 307 12.75 -13.41 9.68
N ARG A 308 12.20 -14.19 8.72
CA ARG A 308 11.41 -13.73 7.57
C ARG A 308 10.13 -12.96 7.91
N VAL A 309 9.70 -13.02 9.17
CA VAL A 309 8.51 -12.27 9.64
C VAL A 309 8.79 -10.79 9.90
N PHE A 310 10.07 -10.38 10.00
CA PHE A 310 10.46 -9.01 10.25
C PHE A 310 10.28 -8.11 9.03
N GLY A 311 10.06 -6.83 9.29
CA GLY A 311 9.99 -5.79 8.29
C GLY A 311 8.90 -6.02 7.23
N VAL A 312 9.16 -5.52 6.05
CA VAL A 312 8.24 -5.57 4.89
C VAL A 312 8.12 -6.98 4.32
N GLY A 313 9.23 -7.70 4.18
CA GLY A 313 9.29 -9.11 3.73
C GLY A 313 9.32 -9.32 2.22
N TYR A 314 9.76 -8.33 1.42
CA TYR A 314 9.78 -8.42 -0.05
C TYR A 314 10.70 -9.52 -0.57
N GLU A 315 11.88 -9.71 0.00
CA GLU A 315 12.79 -10.79 -0.36
C GLU A 315 12.12 -12.18 -0.21
N THR A 316 11.35 -12.36 0.86
CA THR A 316 10.61 -13.62 1.07
C THR A 316 9.50 -13.80 0.04
N ILE A 317 8.80 -12.71 -0.33
CA ILE A 317 7.81 -12.76 -1.42
C ILE A 317 8.50 -13.18 -2.72
N GLU A 318 9.64 -12.58 -3.07
CA GLU A 318 10.39 -12.88 -4.29
C GLU A 318 10.84 -14.35 -4.33
N ASN A 319 11.43 -14.87 -3.24
CA ASN A 319 11.77 -16.29 -3.13
C ASN A 319 10.55 -17.20 -3.31
N THR A 320 9.38 -16.77 -2.87
CA THR A 320 8.12 -17.51 -3.05
C THR A 320 7.64 -17.47 -4.50
N LEU A 321 7.76 -16.33 -5.17
CA LEU A 321 7.45 -16.21 -6.60
C LEU A 321 8.32 -17.17 -7.43
N PHE A 322 9.59 -17.32 -7.09
CA PHE A 322 10.48 -18.30 -7.72
C PHE A 322 10.25 -19.75 -7.24
N SER A 323 9.20 -20.02 -6.46
CA SER A 323 8.85 -21.37 -5.95
C SER A 323 9.99 -22.02 -5.13
N GLN A 324 10.81 -21.23 -4.45
CA GLN A 324 11.97 -21.72 -3.68
C GLN A 324 11.60 -22.21 -2.29
N LEU A 325 10.41 -21.86 -1.77
CA LEU A 325 9.98 -22.23 -0.43
C LEU A 325 9.07 -23.45 -0.45
N THR A 326 9.26 -24.33 0.55
CA THR A 326 8.43 -25.54 0.72
C THR A 326 7.05 -25.21 1.33
N LEU A 327 6.09 -26.14 1.19
CA LEU A 327 4.74 -25.99 1.74
C LEU A 327 4.74 -25.70 3.26
N GLN A 328 5.60 -26.39 4.00
CA GLN A 328 5.68 -26.20 5.46
C GLN A 328 6.16 -24.79 5.81
N VAL A 329 7.13 -24.26 5.06
CA VAL A 329 7.66 -22.89 5.24
C VAL A 329 6.61 -21.86 4.85
N THR A 330 5.98 -21.99 3.68
CA THR A 330 4.97 -21.01 3.22
C THR A 330 3.76 -20.95 4.15
N PHE A 331 3.24 -22.11 4.56
CA PHE A 331 2.11 -22.15 5.50
C PHE A 331 2.49 -21.66 6.90
N GLY A 332 3.66 -22.01 7.39
CA GLY A 332 4.19 -21.53 8.67
C GLY A 332 4.38 -20.00 8.67
N LEU A 333 4.97 -19.45 7.59
CA LEU A 333 5.18 -18.02 7.44
C LEU A 333 3.86 -17.24 7.29
N LEU A 334 2.83 -17.81 6.66
CA LEU A 334 1.50 -17.21 6.62
C LEU A 334 0.97 -16.94 8.04
N LEU A 335 1.01 -17.94 8.91
CA LEU A 335 0.51 -17.81 10.28
C LEU A 335 1.39 -16.90 11.13
N LEU A 336 2.72 -17.02 11.00
CA LEU A 336 3.66 -16.18 11.75
C LEU A 336 3.57 -14.72 11.34
N LYS A 337 3.44 -14.40 10.04
CA LYS A 337 3.29 -13.02 9.55
C LYS A 337 1.97 -12.42 10.01
N LEU A 338 0.90 -13.19 10.00
CA LEU A 338 -0.40 -12.80 10.54
C LEU A 338 -0.28 -12.34 12.01
N LEU A 339 0.36 -13.18 12.85
CA LEU A 339 0.58 -12.86 14.27
C LEU A 339 1.55 -11.68 14.45
N ALA A 340 2.66 -11.66 13.72
CA ALA A 340 3.67 -10.61 13.81
C ALA A 340 3.10 -9.23 13.45
N THR A 341 2.29 -9.14 12.37
CA THR A 341 1.67 -7.88 11.96
C THR A 341 0.62 -7.41 12.96
N THR A 342 -0.23 -8.32 13.45
CA THR A 342 -1.26 -7.98 14.43
C THR A 342 -0.68 -7.57 15.78
N LEU A 343 0.44 -8.19 16.21
CA LEU A 343 1.17 -7.77 17.41
C LEU A 343 1.82 -6.41 17.24
N THR A 344 2.49 -6.16 16.10
CA THR A 344 3.17 -4.90 15.85
C THR A 344 2.18 -3.73 15.84
N LEU A 345 1.09 -3.82 15.09
CA LEU A 345 0.10 -2.75 14.98
C LEU A 345 -0.80 -2.66 16.22
N GLY A 346 -1.22 -3.80 16.76
CA GLY A 346 -2.08 -3.87 17.95
C GLY A 346 -1.43 -3.24 19.17
N SER A 347 -0.13 -3.46 19.40
CA SER A 347 0.61 -2.86 20.49
C SER A 347 0.82 -1.35 20.35
N GLY A 348 0.59 -0.78 19.18
CA GLY A 348 0.71 0.66 18.92
C GLY A 348 1.89 1.03 18.02
N GLY A 349 2.47 0.08 17.31
CA GLY A 349 3.47 0.33 16.27
C GLY A 349 2.94 1.20 15.14
N SER A 350 3.85 1.70 14.30
CA SER A 350 3.57 2.58 13.17
C SER A 350 4.05 1.94 11.87
N GLY A 351 3.12 1.66 10.93
CA GLY A 351 3.44 1.06 9.63
C GLY A 351 2.20 0.63 8.87
N GLY A 352 2.34 0.27 7.59
CA GLY A 352 1.24 -0.11 6.71
C GLY A 352 0.86 -1.59 6.83
N ILE A 353 -0.36 -1.90 6.37
CA ILE A 353 -0.88 -3.27 6.27
C ILE A 353 -0.79 -3.82 4.84
N PHE A 354 -0.41 -2.99 3.87
CA PHE A 354 -0.40 -3.35 2.46
C PHE A 354 0.61 -4.48 2.18
N ALA A 355 1.90 -4.25 2.42
CA ALA A 355 2.93 -5.26 2.22
C ALA A 355 2.69 -6.55 3.05
N PRO A 356 2.29 -6.50 4.34
CA PRO A 356 1.86 -7.70 5.04
C PRO A 356 0.70 -8.45 4.37
N SER A 357 -0.26 -7.74 3.77
CA SER A 357 -1.36 -8.38 3.01
C SER A 357 -0.84 -9.08 1.76
N LEU A 358 0.10 -8.45 1.02
CA LEU A 358 0.76 -9.09 -0.12
C LEU A 358 1.56 -10.32 0.33
N PHE A 359 2.32 -10.21 1.41
CA PHE A 359 3.08 -11.33 1.96
C PHE A 359 2.18 -12.51 2.33
N MET A 360 1.12 -12.26 3.10
CA MET A 360 0.16 -13.30 3.47
C MET A 360 -0.52 -13.91 2.26
N GLY A 361 -0.87 -13.07 1.26
CA GLY A 361 -1.43 -13.51 -0.01
C GLY A 361 -0.48 -14.39 -0.80
N ALA A 362 0.81 -14.02 -0.87
CA ALA A 362 1.85 -14.82 -1.51
C ALA A 362 2.02 -16.19 -0.83
N MET A 363 2.10 -16.21 0.49
CA MET A 363 2.24 -17.45 1.27
C MET A 363 1.01 -18.35 1.12
N LEU A 364 -0.19 -17.78 1.16
CA LEU A 364 -1.45 -18.51 0.96
C LEU A 364 -1.53 -19.09 -0.45
N GLY A 365 -1.26 -18.25 -1.47
CA GLY A 365 -1.29 -18.67 -2.86
C GLY A 365 -0.27 -19.74 -3.16
N ALA A 366 0.98 -19.60 -2.69
CA ALA A 366 2.03 -20.59 -2.86
C ALA A 366 1.66 -21.93 -2.18
N SER A 367 1.14 -21.87 -0.95
CA SER A 367 0.70 -23.09 -0.23
C SER A 367 -0.43 -23.80 -0.99
N PHE A 368 -1.42 -23.04 -1.49
CA PHE A 368 -2.48 -23.58 -2.31
C PHE A 368 -1.96 -24.17 -3.62
N GLY A 369 -1.07 -23.42 -4.32
CA GLY A 369 -0.47 -23.86 -5.59
C GLY A 369 0.35 -25.15 -5.45
N GLN A 370 1.12 -25.31 -4.35
CA GLN A 370 1.88 -26.53 -4.09
C GLN A 370 0.96 -27.73 -3.86
N ILE A 371 -0.14 -27.56 -3.11
CA ILE A 371 -1.14 -28.62 -2.91
C ILE A 371 -1.82 -28.95 -4.25
N ALA A 372 -2.26 -27.94 -4.98
CA ALA A 372 -2.91 -28.13 -6.26
C ALA A 372 -2.00 -28.82 -7.29
N HIS A 373 -0.73 -28.42 -7.36
CA HIS A 373 0.26 -29.04 -8.24
C HIS A 373 0.56 -30.50 -7.86
N SER A 374 0.55 -30.83 -6.57
CA SER A 374 0.71 -32.23 -6.12
C SER A 374 -0.47 -33.13 -6.51
N LEU A 375 -1.67 -32.56 -6.64
CA LEU A 375 -2.88 -33.29 -7.04
C LEU A 375 -3.06 -33.35 -8.57
N PHE A 376 -2.67 -32.28 -9.26
CA PHE A 376 -2.91 -32.09 -10.70
C PHE A 376 -1.66 -31.54 -11.43
N PRO A 377 -0.53 -32.30 -11.49
CA PRO A 377 0.75 -31.77 -11.97
C PRO A 377 0.75 -31.34 -13.44
N GLU A 378 -0.13 -31.93 -14.28
CA GLU A 378 -0.16 -31.67 -15.73
C GLU A 378 -0.95 -30.40 -16.10
N ILE A 379 -1.81 -29.89 -15.21
CA ILE A 379 -2.73 -28.78 -15.50
C ILE A 379 -2.51 -27.55 -14.61
N VAL A 380 -1.61 -27.63 -13.63
CA VAL A 380 -1.38 -26.58 -12.63
C VAL A 380 -0.02 -25.93 -12.84
N ALA A 381 0.00 -24.60 -13.00
CA ALA A 381 1.21 -23.80 -13.07
C ALA A 381 2.07 -23.91 -11.81
N PRO A 382 3.36 -23.53 -11.85
CA PRO A 382 4.21 -23.47 -10.65
C PRO A 382 3.59 -22.65 -9.53
N SER A 383 3.89 -22.99 -8.28
CA SER A 383 3.30 -22.35 -7.09
C SER A 383 3.51 -20.85 -7.01
N GLY A 384 4.55 -20.31 -7.65
CA GLY A 384 4.79 -18.88 -7.77
C GLY A 384 3.69 -18.13 -8.53
N ALA A 385 3.04 -18.76 -9.54
CA ALA A 385 1.90 -18.15 -10.21
C ALA A 385 0.71 -17.96 -9.26
N TYR A 386 0.43 -18.98 -8.44
CA TYR A 386 -0.60 -18.90 -7.39
C TYR A 386 -0.22 -17.92 -6.29
N ALA A 387 1.07 -17.79 -5.95
CA ALA A 387 1.54 -16.77 -5.03
C ALA A 387 1.23 -15.36 -5.53
N LEU A 388 1.53 -15.07 -6.80
CA LEU A 388 1.27 -13.77 -7.41
C LEU A 388 -0.22 -13.43 -7.41
N VAL A 389 -1.07 -14.37 -7.83
CA VAL A 389 -2.53 -14.18 -7.83
C VAL A 389 -3.08 -14.08 -6.40
N GLY A 390 -2.52 -14.84 -5.46
CA GLY A 390 -2.87 -14.79 -4.04
C GLY A 390 -2.59 -13.44 -3.39
N MET A 391 -1.50 -12.76 -3.79
CA MET A 391 -1.17 -11.39 -3.33
C MET A 391 -2.31 -10.42 -3.64
N ALA A 392 -2.77 -10.39 -4.89
CA ALA A 392 -3.85 -9.50 -5.32
C ALA A 392 -5.19 -9.87 -4.68
N ALA A 393 -5.52 -11.17 -4.64
CA ALA A 393 -6.78 -11.65 -4.07
C ALA A 393 -6.90 -11.34 -2.57
N PHE A 394 -5.81 -11.53 -1.81
CA PHE A 394 -5.80 -11.25 -0.38
C PHE A 394 -5.92 -9.75 -0.10
N PHE A 395 -5.12 -8.91 -0.77
CA PHE A 395 -5.17 -7.46 -0.59
C PHE A 395 -6.52 -6.89 -1.06
N GLY A 396 -7.01 -7.29 -2.24
CA GLY A 396 -8.31 -6.88 -2.78
C GLY A 396 -9.46 -7.22 -1.83
N GLY A 397 -9.43 -8.41 -1.21
CA GLY A 397 -10.39 -8.85 -0.21
C GLY A 397 -10.29 -8.07 1.11
N ALA A 398 -9.08 -7.74 1.59
CA ALA A 398 -8.89 -6.99 2.82
C ALA A 398 -9.23 -5.50 2.66
N ALA A 399 -8.81 -4.87 1.57
CA ALA A 399 -8.97 -3.44 1.32
C ALA A 399 -10.31 -3.08 0.66
N HIS A 400 -11.02 -4.04 0.10
CA HIS A 400 -12.20 -3.86 -0.77
C HIS A 400 -11.90 -3.00 -2.01
N ALA A 401 -10.70 -3.12 -2.54
CA ALA A 401 -10.16 -2.33 -3.63
C ALA A 401 -9.64 -3.25 -4.77
N PRO A 402 -10.53 -3.89 -5.54
CA PRO A 402 -10.14 -4.85 -6.56
C PRO A 402 -9.35 -4.22 -7.71
N ILE A 403 -9.72 -3.01 -8.17
CA ILE A 403 -9.06 -2.36 -9.29
C ILE A 403 -7.62 -2.00 -8.91
N THR A 404 -7.44 -1.41 -7.73
CA THR A 404 -6.11 -1.13 -7.18
C THR A 404 -5.27 -2.40 -7.05
N ALA A 405 -5.84 -3.48 -6.48
CA ALA A 405 -5.12 -4.73 -6.29
C ALA A 405 -4.63 -5.36 -7.60
N ILE A 406 -5.46 -5.34 -8.64
CA ILE A 406 -5.12 -5.84 -9.96
C ILE A 406 -4.01 -4.99 -10.58
N LEU A 407 -4.19 -3.67 -10.63
CA LEU A 407 -3.26 -2.78 -11.30
C LEU A 407 -1.90 -2.71 -10.60
N ILE A 408 -1.88 -2.72 -9.27
CA ILE A 408 -0.63 -2.63 -8.52
C ILE A 408 0.24 -3.87 -8.74
N LEU A 409 -0.35 -5.07 -8.72
CA LEU A 409 0.40 -6.29 -8.98
C LEU A 409 0.86 -6.36 -10.45
N PHE A 410 0.02 -5.90 -11.37
CA PHE A 410 0.38 -5.80 -12.78
C PHE A 410 1.59 -4.87 -12.99
N GLU A 411 1.58 -3.65 -12.42
CA GLU A 411 2.70 -2.71 -12.56
C GLU A 411 3.96 -3.19 -11.83
N MET A 412 3.82 -3.77 -10.63
CA MET A 412 4.96 -4.27 -9.85
C MET A 412 5.69 -5.45 -10.52
N THR A 413 5.00 -6.26 -11.32
CA THR A 413 5.55 -7.46 -11.95
C THR A 413 5.75 -7.31 -13.46
N GLY A 414 4.90 -6.53 -14.11
CA GLY A 414 4.87 -6.34 -15.57
C GLY A 414 4.47 -7.59 -16.33
N ASP A 415 3.88 -8.59 -15.67
CA ASP A 415 3.43 -9.82 -16.30
C ASP A 415 1.95 -9.71 -16.71
N TYR A 416 1.71 -9.66 -18.02
CA TYR A 416 0.36 -9.59 -18.59
C TYR A 416 -0.31 -10.97 -18.68
N GLN A 417 0.45 -12.05 -18.75
CA GLN A 417 -0.08 -13.38 -19.04
C GLN A 417 -0.95 -13.93 -17.90
N ILE A 418 -0.65 -13.53 -16.66
CA ILE A 418 -1.40 -13.96 -15.47
C ILE A 418 -2.59 -13.03 -15.12
N ILE A 419 -2.87 -12.03 -15.97
CA ILE A 419 -3.89 -11.00 -15.63
C ILE A 419 -5.30 -11.59 -15.49
N LEU A 420 -5.66 -12.61 -16.28
CA LEU A 420 -6.99 -13.23 -16.23
C LEU A 420 -7.24 -13.95 -14.90
N PRO A 421 -6.38 -14.89 -14.45
CA PRO A 421 -6.51 -15.48 -13.10
C PRO A 421 -6.49 -14.43 -12.00
N LEU A 422 -5.63 -13.41 -12.13
CA LEU A 422 -5.48 -12.33 -11.15
C LEU A 422 -6.78 -11.51 -11.02
N MET A 423 -7.39 -11.13 -12.14
CA MET A 423 -8.69 -10.43 -12.14
C MET A 423 -9.80 -11.28 -11.54
N LEU A 424 -9.92 -12.54 -11.97
CA LEU A 424 -10.97 -13.44 -11.52
C LEU A 424 -10.90 -13.67 -10.00
N SER A 425 -9.73 -14.05 -9.49
CA SER A 425 -9.53 -14.33 -8.07
C SER A 425 -9.71 -13.09 -7.20
N THR A 426 -9.20 -11.93 -7.64
CA THR A 426 -9.28 -10.68 -6.88
C THR A 426 -10.70 -10.16 -6.79
N VAL A 427 -11.45 -10.16 -7.90
CA VAL A 427 -12.86 -9.71 -7.92
C VAL A 427 -13.70 -10.64 -7.07
N LEU A 428 -13.53 -11.96 -7.21
CA LEU A 428 -14.27 -12.92 -6.39
C LEU A 428 -13.93 -12.75 -4.90
N SER A 429 -12.65 -12.63 -4.56
CA SER A 429 -12.23 -12.41 -3.18
C SER A 429 -12.89 -11.14 -2.61
N THR A 430 -12.92 -10.05 -3.37
CA THR A 430 -13.55 -8.81 -2.94
C THR A 430 -15.06 -8.94 -2.73
N ILE A 431 -15.76 -9.62 -3.65
CA ILE A 431 -17.21 -9.85 -3.54
C ILE A 431 -17.54 -10.68 -2.30
N VAL A 432 -16.82 -11.80 -2.10
CA VAL A 432 -17.03 -12.68 -0.95
C VAL A 432 -16.69 -11.96 0.35
N SER A 433 -15.58 -11.23 0.39
CA SER A 433 -15.14 -10.45 1.55
C SER A 433 -16.18 -9.38 1.94
N ARG A 434 -16.73 -8.62 0.98
CA ARG A 434 -17.79 -7.63 1.21
C ARG A 434 -19.07 -8.25 1.77
N ASN A 435 -19.42 -9.47 1.34
CA ASN A 435 -20.57 -10.19 1.87
C ASN A 435 -20.35 -10.67 3.32
N LEU A 436 -19.11 -11.04 3.68
CA LEU A 436 -18.75 -11.50 5.03
C LEU A 436 -18.49 -10.34 6.01
N SER A 437 -18.03 -9.21 5.51
CA SER A 437 -17.74 -7.99 6.26
C SER A 437 -18.06 -6.79 5.38
N ARG A 438 -19.04 -5.97 5.78
CA ARG A 438 -19.40 -4.75 5.03
C ARG A 438 -18.27 -3.73 5.01
N ASP A 439 -17.41 -3.75 6.01
CA ASP A 439 -16.33 -2.80 6.17
C ASP A 439 -14.99 -3.43 5.74
N SER A 440 -14.20 -2.69 4.97
CA SER A 440 -12.82 -3.06 4.67
C SER A 440 -11.94 -2.90 5.91
N ILE A 441 -10.71 -3.40 5.86
CA ILE A 441 -9.72 -3.22 6.93
C ILE A 441 -9.47 -1.72 7.25
N TYR A 442 -9.67 -0.82 6.30
CA TYR A 442 -9.53 0.62 6.50
C TYR A 442 -10.79 1.25 7.10
N THR A 443 -11.96 0.96 6.55
CA THR A 443 -13.23 1.56 6.99
C THR A 443 -13.68 1.01 8.33
N LEU A 444 -13.32 -0.23 8.67
CA LEU A 444 -13.59 -0.82 9.97
C LEU A 444 -12.93 -0.04 11.10
N LYS A 445 -11.71 0.51 10.89
CA LYS A 445 -11.03 1.40 11.84
C LYS A 445 -11.85 2.66 12.12
N LEU A 446 -12.36 3.29 11.07
CA LEU A 446 -13.15 4.52 11.16
C LEU A 446 -14.47 4.27 11.88
N LYS A 447 -15.17 3.20 11.51
CA LYS A 447 -16.42 2.78 12.17
C LYS A 447 -16.23 2.54 13.66
N ARG A 448 -15.12 1.90 14.05
CA ARG A 448 -14.78 1.67 15.47
C ARG A 448 -14.48 2.96 16.23
N ARG A 449 -14.10 4.04 15.53
CA ARG A 449 -13.95 5.39 16.09
C ARG A 449 -15.26 6.20 16.06
N GLY A 450 -16.35 5.63 15.60
CA GLY A 450 -17.64 6.32 15.45
C GLY A 450 -17.72 7.26 14.24
N VAL A 451 -16.82 7.11 13.28
CA VAL A 451 -16.84 7.87 12.02
C VAL A 451 -17.61 7.04 10.98
N GLU A 452 -18.81 7.49 10.66
CA GLU A 452 -19.58 6.95 9.54
C GLU A 452 -19.15 7.67 8.26
N LEU A 453 -18.66 6.89 7.29
CA LEU A 453 -18.36 7.42 5.97
C LEU A 453 -19.69 7.61 5.22
N SER A 454 -19.88 8.80 4.63
CA SER A 454 -21.05 9.05 3.80
C SER A 454 -21.11 7.98 2.68
N GLN A 455 -22.19 7.21 2.68
CA GLN A 455 -22.55 6.39 1.54
C GLN A 455 -23.17 7.35 0.51
N ASP A 456 -22.34 8.11 -0.22
CA ASP A 456 -22.85 8.76 -1.41
C ASP A 456 -23.27 7.64 -2.36
N THR A 457 -24.56 7.52 -2.48
CA THR A 457 -25.25 6.67 -3.46
C THR A 457 -24.59 6.84 -4.82
N GLN A 458 -24.06 5.75 -5.33
CA GLN A 458 -23.62 5.57 -6.71
C GLN A 458 -24.75 5.89 -7.69
#